data_d7269d3e9a9ec7aafcb38c95376d8dd7
#
_entry.id   d7269d3e9a9ec7aafcb38c95376d8dd7
#
_cell.length_a   1.000
_cell.length_b   1.000
_cell.length_c   1.000
_cell.angle_alpha   90.00
_cell.angle_beta   90.00
_cell.angle_gamma   90.00
#
_symmetry.space_group_name_H-M   'P 1'
#
loop_
_entity.id
_entity.type
_entity.pdbx_description
1 polymer ?
#
loop_
_entity_poly.entity_id
_entity_poly.type
_entity_poly.pdbx_seq_one_letter_code
_entity_poly.pdbx_strand_id
1 'polypeptide(L)'
;MKLNPDIVGLVESDGGSYRQNGKSQPKEMASQIGGMPIFCCKYYPESFITKTPILKSQGNAVVTKIPPVSHKVRYLSYGVKRALLEVEYEDFVLYLVHLSLGRKARTKQLEELAERCMSSKKPVILAGDCNTFGGEDELFPLIERVGLKNANSDLMPTYPSSSPRMLLDFVLYSPEIKVDNLFIPKVTFSDHLPLVCDFSL
;
A
#
# COMPACT_ATOMS: atom_id res chain seq x y z
N MET A 1 2.51 -21.48 -8.29
CA MET A 1 1.41 -21.44 -7.29
C MET A 1 0.38 -20.43 -7.79
N LYS A 2 -0.89 -20.79 -7.84
CA LYS A 2 -1.96 -19.88 -8.23
C LYS A 2 -2.52 -19.27 -6.95
N LEU A 3 -2.22 -18.00 -6.68
CA LEU A 3 -2.81 -17.26 -5.57
C LEU A 3 -4.25 -16.86 -5.93
N ASN A 4 -5.13 -16.88 -4.94
CA ASN A 4 -6.51 -16.41 -5.08
C ASN A 4 -6.82 -15.41 -3.96
N PRO A 5 -6.16 -14.24 -3.92
CA PRO A 5 -6.27 -13.30 -2.84
C PRO A 5 -7.68 -12.69 -2.77
N ASP A 6 -8.11 -12.33 -1.56
CA ASP A 6 -9.34 -11.59 -1.33
C ASP A 6 -9.14 -10.09 -1.52
N ILE A 7 -7.94 -9.59 -1.17
CA ILE A 7 -7.55 -8.19 -1.29
C ILE A 7 -6.16 -8.11 -1.93
N VAL A 8 -5.99 -7.22 -2.90
CA VAL A 8 -4.70 -6.91 -3.55
C VAL A 8 -4.42 -5.42 -3.46
N GLY A 9 -3.34 -5.05 -2.81
CA GLY A 9 -2.79 -3.70 -2.85
C GLY A 9 -1.84 -3.55 -4.04
N LEU A 10 -2.06 -2.56 -4.88
CA LEU A 10 -1.21 -2.22 -6.01
C LEU A 10 -0.61 -0.84 -5.80
N VAL A 11 0.72 -0.76 -5.86
CA VAL A 11 1.49 0.48 -5.76
C VAL A 11 2.05 0.82 -7.14
N GLU A 12 2.07 2.10 -7.50
CA GLU A 12 2.49 2.60 -8.84
C GLU A 12 1.74 1.97 -10.01
N SER A 13 0.49 1.57 -9.81
CA SER A 13 -0.35 1.01 -10.87
C SER A 13 -0.82 2.07 -11.87
N ASP A 14 -1.07 1.65 -13.10
CA ASP A 14 -1.60 2.49 -14.16
C ASP A 14 -3.13 2.36 -14.26
N GLY A 15 -3.83 3.47 -14.05
CA GLY A 15 -5.28 3.57 -14.11
C GLY A 15 -5.87 3.68 -15.53
N GLY A 16 -5.04 3.55 -16.58
CA GLY A 16 -5.47 3.64 -17.98
C GLY A 16 -4.83 4.78 -18.76
N SER A 17 -3.51 4.94 -18.66
CA SER A 17 -2.75 5.90 -19.45
C SER A 17 -2.58 5.45 -20.91
N TYR A 18 -2.15 6.40 -21.74
CA TYR A 18 -1.76 6.12 -23.12
C TYR A 18 -0.63 5.08 -23.22
N ARG A 19 0.27 5.01 -22.21
CA ARG A 19 1.36 4.03 -22.14
C ARG A 19 0.85 2.59 -22.07
N GLN A 20 -0.34 2.39 -21.54
CA GLN A 20 -1.02 1.10 -21.42
C GLN A 20 -2.17 0.95 -22.44
N ASN A 21 -2.14 1.73 -23.54
CA ASN A 21 -3.20 1.74 -24.54
C ASN A 21 -4.61 1.94 -23.94
N GLY A 22 -4.72 2.75 -22.89
CA GLY A 22 -5.95 3.00 -22.18
C GLY A 22 -6.40 1.87 -21.22
N LYS A 23 -5.64 0.78 -21.11
CA LYS A 23 -5.97 -0.32 -20.19
C LYS A 23 -5.61 0.03 -18.76
N SER A 24 -6.51 -0.27 -17.85
CA SER A 24 -6.33 -0.05 -16.41
C SER A 24 -5.88 -1.33 -15.73
N GLN A 25 -4.66 -1.34 -15.19
CA GLN A 25 -4.13 -2.51 -14.46
C GLN A 25 -5.03 -2.95 -13.30
N PRO A 26 -5.58 -2.03 -12.45
CA PRO A 26 -6.52 -2.44 -11.41
C PRO A 26 -7.80 -3.09 -11.95
N LYS A 27 -8.34 -2.61 -13.08
CA LYS A 27 -9.53 -3.22 -13.70
C LYS A 27 -9.23 -4.59 -14.28
N GLU A 28 -8.07 -4.75 -14.91
CA GLU A 28 -7.65 -6.06 -15.43
C GLU A 28 -7.46 -7.07 -14.28
N MET A 29 -6.80 -6.67 -13.20
CA MET A 29 -6.66 -7.49 -12.00
C MET A 29 -8.04 -7.86 -11.43
N ALA A 30 -8.95 -6.89 -11.30
CA ALA A 30 -10.29 -7.11 -10.79
C ALA A 30 -11.07 -8.15 -11.62
N SER A 31 -10.95 -8.09 -12.94
CA SER A 31 -11.60 -9.08 -13.81
C SER A 31 -11.02 -10.49 -13.66
N GLN A 32 -9.72 -10.61 -13.36
CA GLN A 32 -9.04 -11.90 -13.18
C GLN A 32 -9.38 -12.57 -11.85
N ILE A 33 -9.49 -11.80 -10.76
CA ILE A 33 -9.76 -12.37 -9.42
C ILE A 33 -11.25 -12.36 -9.05
N GLY A 34 -12.12 -11.73 -9.85
CA GLY A 34 -13.54 -11.59 -9.54
C GLY A 34 -13.81 -10.54 -8.46
N GLY A 35 -13.02 -9.44 -8.42
CA GLY A 35 -13.13 -8.37 -7.45
C GLY A 35 -13.55 -7.04 -8.04
N MET A 36 -13.55 -5.98 -7.21
CA MET A 36 -13.79 -4.59 -7.59
C MET A 36 -12.53 -3.75 -7.41
N PRO A 37 -12.20 -2.84 -8.34
CA PRO A 37 -11.03 -1.97 -8.23
C PRO A 37 -11.40 -0.65 -7.55
N ILE A 38 -10.57 -0.19 -6.62
CA ILE A 38 -10.60 1.13 -6.01
C ILE A 38 -9.26 1.78 -6.33
N PHE A 39 -9.26 2.86 -7.09
CA PHE A 39 -8.04 3.51 -7.59
C PHE A 39 -7.91 4.93 -7.06
N CYS A 40 -6.70 5.34 -6.70
CA CYS A 40 -6.36 6.71 -6.38
C CYS A 40 -5.13 7.17 -7.17
N CYS A 41 -5.24 8.36 -7.79
CA CYS A 41 -4.09 9.00 -8.41
C CYS A 41 -3.07 9.40 -7.32
N LYS A 42 -1.78 9.15 -7.58
CA LYS A 42 -0.73 9.50 -6.61
C LYS A 42 -0.49 11.00 -6.45
N TYR A 43 -0.92 11.79 -7.43
CA TYR A 43 -0.77 13.24 -7.42
C TYR A 43 -2.06 13.93 -6.99
N TYR A 44 -1.92 14.99 -6.23
CA TYR A 44 -3.05 15.83 -5.83
C TYR A 44 -3.78 16.36 -7.08
N PRO A 45 -5.12 16.31 -7.14
CA PRO A 45 -5.91 16.66 -8.34
C PRO A 45 -5.62 18.04 -8.93
N GLU A 46 -5.30 19.02 -8.10
CA GLU A 46 -4.99 20.40 -8.50
C GLU A 46 -3.51 20.62 -8.84
N SER A 47 -2.68 19.59 -8.75
CA SER A 47 -1.27 19.67 -9.11
C SER A 47 -1.10 19.88 -10.61
N PHE A 48 -0.16 20.74 -11.00
CA PHE A 48 0.22 20.95 -12.41
C PHE A 48 0.61 19.64 -13.11
N ILE A 49 1.12 18.68 -12.35
CA ILE A 49 1.54 17.35 -12.82
C ILE A 49 0.35 16.53 -13.33
N THR A 50 -0.84 16.69 -12.75
CA THR A 50 -2.05 15.96 -13.18
C THR A 50 -2.59 16.41 -14.52
N LYS A 51 -2.10 17.53 -15.06
CA LYS A 51 -2.43 17.98 -16.41
C LYS A 51 -1.70 17.19 -17.50
N THR A 52 -0.70 16.40 -17.15
CA THR A 52 0.01 15.54 -18.10
C THR A 52 -0.74 14.22 -18.31
N PRO A 53 -0.99 13.78 -19.56
CA PRO A 53 -1.83 12.61 -19.86
C PRO A 53 -1.32 11.30 -19.23
N ILE A 54 -0.01 11.18 -19.02
CA ILE A 54 0.64 9.98 -18.49
C ILE A 54 0.55 9.96 -16.96
N LEU A 55 0.92 11.06 -16.31
CA LEU A 55 1.06 11.10 -14.85
C LEU A 55 -0.28 11.11 -14.11
N LYS A 56 -1.34 11.62 -14.73
CA LYS A 56 -2.69 11.61 -14.14
C LYS A 56 -3.25 10.19 -13.90
N SER A 57 -2.73 9.20 -14.60
CA SER A 57 -3.20 7.81 -14.52
C SER A 57 -2.31 6.92 -13.64
N GLN A 58 -1.22 7.45 -13.06
CA GLN A 58 -0.40 6.70 -12.13
C GLN A 58 -0.89 6.85 -10.69
N GLY A 59 -1.01 5.73 -9.99
CA GLY A 59 -1.51 5.75 -8.62
C GLY A 59 -1.40 4.44 -7.88
N ASN A 60 -2.14 4.37 -6.79
CA ASN A 60 -2.28 3.15 -6.00
C ASN A 60 -3.70 2.61 -6.17
N ALA A 61 -3.87 1.32 -5.99
CA ALA A 61 -5.20 0.72 -6.05
C ALA A 61 -5.34 -0.42 -5.03
N VAL A 62 -6.56 -0.60 -4.57
CA VAL A 62 -6.98 -1.82 -3.90
C VAL A 62 -7.94 -2.55 -4.83
N VAL A 63 -7.69 -3.82 -5.09
CA VAL A 63 -8.63 -4.70 -5.76
C VAL A 63 -9.13 -5.69 -4.72
N THR A 64 -10.44 -5.75 -4.51
CA THR A 64 -11.02 -6.52 -3.42
C THR A 64 -12.24 -7.32 -3.87
N LYS A 65 -12.36 -8.57 -3.37
CA LYS A 65 -13.58 -9.38 -3.47
C LYS A 65 -14.54 -9.07 -2.33
N ILE A 66 -14.02 -8.58 -1.20
CA ILE A 66 -14.80 -8.23 -0.03
C ILE A 66 -15.38 -6.83 -0.25
N PRO A 67 -16.71 -6.65 -0.24
CA PRO A 67 -17.29 -5.33 -0.38
C PRO A 67 -16.85 -4.40 0.76
N PRO A 68 -16.24 -3.23 0.48
CA PRO A 68 -15.91 -2.29 1.53
C PRO A 68 -17.16 -1.52 2.00
N VAL A 69 -17.20 -1.15 3.27
CA VAL A 69 -18.22 -0.24 3.84
C VAL A 69 -18.05 1.16 3.27
N SER A 70 -16.80 1.61 3.17
CA SER A 70 -16.45 2.90 2.57
C SER A 70 -15.00 2.92 2.07
N HIS A 71 -14.70 3.89 1.20
CA HIS A 71 -13.31 4.19 0.87
C HIS A 71 -13.09 5.69 0.72
N LYS A 72 -11.87 6.15 1.01
CA LYS A 72 -11.48 7.55 0.90
C LYS A 72 -10.07 7.67 0.33
N VAL A 73 -9.90 8.62 -0.56
CA VAL A 73 -8.57 9.04 -1.02
C VAL A 73 -8.16 10.27 -0.21
N ARG A 74 -7.03 10.18 0.45
CA ARG A 74 -6.45 11.28 1.22
C ARG A 74 -5.05 11.60 0.68
N TYR A 75 -4.60 12.80 0.96
CA TYR A 75 -3.26 13.23 0.57
C TYR A 75 -2.54 13.73 1.81
N LEU A 76 -1.43 13.07 2.13
CA LEU A 76 -0.55 13.49 3.21
C LEU A 76 0.05 14.87 2.90
N SER A 77 0.35 15.65 3.94
CA SER A 77 0.74 17.07 3.79
C SER A 77 2.11 17.25 3.16
N TYR A 78 3.00 16.27 3.29
CA TYR A 78 4.40 16.38 2.89
C TYR A 78 4.78 15.43 1.76
N GLY A 79 5.76 15.85 0.94
CA GLY A 79 6.34 15.03 -0.12
C GLY A 79 5.58 15.07 -1.44
N VAL A 80 6.03 14.29 -2.41
CA VAL A 80 5.45 14.17 -3.76
C VAL A 80 4.51 12.97 -3.85
N LYS A 81 4.91 11.81 -3.31
CA LYS A 81 4.10 10.60 -3.19
C LYS A 81 3.29 10.73 -1.90
N ARG A 82 2.04 11.18 -1.99
CA ARG A 82 1.22 11.58 -0.84
C ARG A 82 -0.11 10.85 -0.73
N ALA A 83 -0.46 10.07 -1.75
CA ALA A 83 -1.75 9.39 -1.77
C ALA A 83 -1.80 8.29 -0.71
N LEU A 84 -2.80 8.38 0.15
CA LEU A 84 -3.23 7.39 1.10
C LEU A 84 -4.60 6.89 0.65
N LEU A 85 -4.70 5.61 0.34
CA LEU A 85 -5.98 4.96 0.05
C LEU A 85 -6.47 4.27 1.33
N GLU A 86 -7.52 4.83 1.90
CA GLU A 86 -8.22 4.31 3.08
C GLU A 86 -9.42 3.49 2.60
N VAL A 87 -9.44 2.21 2.93
CA VAL A 87 -10.54 1.30 2.60
C VAL A 87 -11.06 0.70 3.90
N GLU A 88 -12.30 1.01 4.24
CA GLU A 88 -12.95 0.53 5.44
C GLU A 88 -13.77 -0.72 5.13
N TYR A 89 -13.46 -1.80 5.81
CA TYR A 89 -14.24 -3.04 5.83
C TYR A 89 -15.10 -3.12 7.10
N GLU A 90 -15.92 -4.17 7.21
CA GLU A 90 -16.79 -4.34 8.39
C GLU A 90 -15.98 -4.39 9.69
N ASP A 91 -14.87 -5.13 9.71
CA ASP A 91 -14.12 -5.43 10.93
C ASP A 91 -12.76 -4.73 11.04
N PHE A 92 -12.25 -4.12 9.95
CA PHE A 92 -10.95 -3.45 9.94
C PHE A 92 -10.86 -2.33 8.91
N VAL A 93 -9.80 -1.53 8.99
CA VAL A 93 -9.46 -0.50 7.99
C VAL A 93 -8.11 -0.84 7.36
N LEU A 94 -8.07 -0.85 6.03
CA LEU A 94 -6.84 -0.95 5.25
C LEU A 94 -6.37 0.43 4.82
N TYR A 95 -5.14 0.77 5.17
CA TYR A 95 -4.40 1.92 4.65
C TYR A 95 -3.35 1.44 3.65
N LEU A 96 -3.52 1.75 2.37
CA LEU A 96 -2.52 1.49 1.34
C LEU A 96 -1.73 2.76 1.06
N VAL A 97 -0.40 2.69 1.20
CA VAL A 97 0.52 3.82 1.08
C VAL A 97 1.62 3.57 0.05
N HIS A 98 2.15 4.65 -0.47
CA HIS A 98 3.44 4.70 -1.15
C HIS A 98 4.15 5.97 -0.70
N LEU A 99 5.10 5.84 0.22
CA LEU A 99 5.72 6.96 0.89
C LEU A 99 6.82 7.62 0.05
N SER A 100 7.19 8.83 0.43
CA SER A 100 8.20 9.63 -0.26
C SER A 100 9.61 9.01 -0.14
N LEU A 101 10.42 9.15 -1.21
CA LEU A 101 11.82 8.71 -1.23
C LEU A 101 12.69 9.48 -0.23
N GLY A 102 12.40 10.77 -0.03
CA GLY A 102 13.17 11.63 0.88
C GLY A 102 12.81 11.38 2.35
N ARG A 103 13.80 11.04 3.18
CA ARG A 103 13.63 10.73 4.61
C ARG A 103 12.84 11.79 5.38
N LYS A 104 13.18 13.08 5.20
CA LYS A 104 12.50 14.19 5.90
C LYS A 104 10.99 14.25 5.61
N ALA A 105 10.60 14.07 4.35
CA ALA A 105 9.18 14.03 3.97
C ALA A 105 8.50 12.77 4.52
N ARG A 106 9.18 11.62 4.43
CA ARG A 106 8.69 10.34 4.93
C ARG A 106 8.46 10.36 6.44
N THR A 107 9.38 10.95 7.23
CA THR A 107 9.18 11.11 8.67
C THR A 107 7.87 11.85 8.98
N LYS A 108 7.59 12.96 8.27
CA LYS A 108 6.34 13.71 8.44
C LYS A 108 5.10 12.92 8.00
N GLN A 109 5.23 12.14 6.95
CA GLN A 109 4.15 11.24 6.50
C GLN A 109 3.85 10.16 7.53
N LEU A 110 4.87 9.59 8.18
CA LEU A 110 4.71 8.60 9.23
C LEU A 110 4.05 9.18 10.49
N GLU A 111 4.38 10.44 10.87
CA GLU A 111 3.69 11.16 11.93
C GLU A 111 2.18 11.30 11.65
N GLU A 112 1.80 11.74 10.43
CA GLU A 112 0.39 11.86 10.03
C GLU A 112 -0.32 10.50 9.98
N LEU A 113 0.37 9.45 9.52
CA LEU A 113 -0.18 8.09 9.50
C LEU A 113 -0.43 7.57 10.91
N ALA A 114 0.48 7.84 11.86
CA ALA A 114 0.28 7.47 13.26
C ALA A 114 -1.01 8.08 13.82
N GLU A 115 -1.25 9.38 13.59
CA GLU A 115 -2.46 10.07 14.03
C GLU A 115 -3.72 9.46 13.42
N ARG A 116 -3.67 9.07 12.14
CA ARG A 116 -4.80 8.41 11.47
C ARG A 116 -5.08 7.03 12.02
N CYS A 117 -4.05 6.22 12.20
CA CYS A 117 -4.20 4.88 12.77
C CYS A 117 -4.79 4.97 14.19
N MET A 118 -4.29 5.88 15.02
CA MET A 118 -4.80 6.09 16.38
C MET A 118 -6.25 6.60 16.40
N SER A 119 -6.70 7.32 15.37
CA SER A 119 -8.08 7.80 15.27
C SER A 119 -9.06 6.75 14.75
N SER A 120 -8.57 5.60 14.28
CA SER A 120 -9.42 4.51 13.82
C SER A 120 -10.16 3.86 15.00
N LYS A 121 -11.44 3.56 14.79
CA LYS A 121 -12.24 2.80 15.76
C LYS A 121 -12.18 1.28 15.54
N LYS A 122 -11.57 0.86 14.45
CA LYS A 122 -11.41 -0.53 14.04
C LYS A 122 -9.93 -0.88 13.99
N PRO A 123 -9.58 -2.16 14.12
CA PRO A 123 -8.22 -2.63 13.84
C PRO A 123 -7.72 -2.16 12.48
N VAL A 124 -6.42 -1.90 12.38
CA VAL A 124 -5.78 -1.29 11.20
C VAL A 124 -4.81 -2.27 10.57
N ILE A 125 -4.83 -2.34 9.24
CA ILE A 125 -3.75 -2.85 8.42
C ILE A 125 -3.19 -1.67 7.63
N LEU A 126 -1.89 -1.39 7.78
CA LEU A 126 -1.17 -0.42 6.97
C LEU A 126 -0.18 -1.15 6.09
N ALA A 127 -0.37 -1.09 4.79
CA ALA A 127 0.42 -1.84 3.82
C ALA A 127 0.92 -0.95 2.68
N GLY A 128 2.05 -1.33 2.07
CA GLY A 128 2.60 -0.69 0.89
C GLY A 128 4.09 -0.45 0.93
N ASP A 129 4.57 0.32 -0.05
CA ASP A 129 5.97 0.72 -0.17
C ASP A 129 6.25 1.92 0.75
N CYS A 130 6.96 1.66 1.84
CA CYS A 130 7.36 2.68 2.81
C CYS A 130 8.65 3.40 2.44
N ASN A 131 9.38 2.94 1.41
CA ASN A 131 10.63 3.55 0.95
C ASN A 131 11.68 3.79 2.06
N THR A 132 11.78 2.88 3.01
CA THR A 132 12.66 2.97 4.19
C THR A 132 14.12 2.64 3.84
N PHE A 133 14.72 3.43 2.95
CA PHE A 133 16.10 3.23 2.50
C PHE A 133 17.13 3.36 3.63
N GLY A 134 16.78 3.99 4.73
CA GLY A 134 17.62 4.07 5.93
C GLY A 134 17.50 2.89 6.88
N GLY A 135 16.64 1.91 6.54
CA GLY A 135 16.33 0.75 7.37
C GLY A 135 14.92 0.80 7.95
N GLU A 136 14.48 -0.32 8.51
CA GLU A 136 13.15 -0.47 9.14
C GLU A 136 12.96 0.43 10.36
N ASP A 137 14.04 0.80 11.03
CA ASP A 137 14.04 1.70 12.20
C ASP A 137 13.29 3.01 11.94
N GLU A 138 13.19 3.41 10.65
CA GLU A 138 12.41 4.58 10.27
C GLU A 138 10.92 4.43 10.62
N LEU A 139 10.41 3.20 10.74
CA LEU A 139 9.01 2.91 11.09
C LEU A 139 8.77 2.77 12.59
N PHE A 140 9.82 2.62 13.41
CA PHE A 140 9.67 2.40 14.86
C PHE A 140 8.81 3.48 15.55
N PRO A 141 8.97 4.79 15.27
CA PRO A 141 8.11 5.80 15.89
C PRO A 141 6.62 5.62 15.59
N LEU A 142 6.27 5.17 14.37
CA LEU A 142 4.90 4.84 14.01
C LEU A 142 4.43 3.57 14.73
N ILE A 143 5.24 2.51 14.67
CA ILE A 143 4.92 1.20 15.24
C ILE A 143 4.69 1.31 16.74
N GLU A 144 5.61 1.96 17.47
CA GLU A 144 5.52 2.13 18.92
C GLU A 144 4.34 3.03 19.33
N ARG A 145 4.15 4.17 18.62
CA ARG A 145 3.08 5.12 18.94
C ARG A 145 1.68 4.54 18.77
N VAL A 146 1.50 3.69 17.77
CA VAL A 146 0.19 3.09 17.43
C VAL A 146 0.02 1.70 18.06
N GLY A 147 1.11 1.04 18.42
CA GLY A 147 1.11 -0.35 18.91
C GLY A 147 0.96 -1.37 17.80
N LEU A 148 1.44 -1.06 16.57
CA LEU A 148 1.36 -1.99 15.44
C LEU A 148 2.40 -3.10 15.54
N LYS A 149 2.16 -4.19 14.82
CA LYS A 149 3.12 -5.29 14.60
C LYS A 149 3.51 -5.34 13.13
N ASN A 150 4.72 -5.82 12.83
CA ASN A 150 5.17 -6.09 11.47
C ASN A 150 4.91 -7.56 11.13
N ALA A 151 4.15 -7.80 10.06
CA ALA A 151 3.85 -9.17 9.61
C ALA A 151 5.11 -9.87 9.06
N ASN A 152 6.05 -9.12 8.48
CA ASN A 152 7.35 -9.62 8.03
C ASN A 152 8.34 -9.61 9.21
N SER A 153 8.13 -10.49 10.19
CA SER A 153 8.96 -10.61 11.40
C SER A 153 10.40 -10.99 11.10
N ASP A 154 10.63 -11.72 10.01
CA ASP A 154 11.97 -12.19 9.61
C ASP A 154 12.73 -11.13 8.79
N LEU A 155 12.14 -9.97 8.59
CA LEU A 155 12.71 -8.82 7.86
C LEU A 155 13.22 -9.18 6.46
N MET A 156 12.50 -10.06 5.79
CA MET A 156 12.85 -10.53 4.45
C MET A 156 12.82 -9.36 3.46
N PRO A 157 13.89 -9.15 2.67
CA PRO A 157 13.97 -8.05 1.72
C PRO A 157 13.01 -8.25 0.53
N THR A 158 12.50 -7.14 0.00
CA THR A 158 11.55 -7.11 -1.12
C THR A 158 12.12 -6.45 -2.37
N TYR A 159 13.20 -5.68 -2.26
CA TYR A 159 13.76 -4.89 -3.35
C TYR A 159 15.29 -5.07 -3.49
N PRO A 160 15.84 -5.07 -4.72
CA PRO A 160 15.13 -5.27 -5.99
C PRO A 160 14.70 -6.74 -6.17
N SER A 161 13.63 -7.00 -6.90
CA SER A 161 13.06 -8.35 -7.05
C SER A 161 14.03 -9.38 -7.63
N SER A 162 14.96 -8.96 -8.49
CA SER A 162 15.98 -9.83 -9.10
C SER A 162 17.08 -10.29 -8.13
N SER A 163 17.36 -9.49 -7.08
CA SER A 163 18.36 -9.79 -6.04
C SER A 163 18.01 -9.00 -4.78
N PRO A 164 17.05 -9.45 -3.97
CA PRO A 164 16.51 -8.69 -2.85
C PRO A 164 17.57 -8.39 -1.78
N ARG A 165 17.68 -7.11 -1.39
CA ARG A 165 18.66 -6.63 -0.40
C ARG A 165 18.07 -5.60 0.56
N MET A 166 16.94 -4.99 0.21
CA MET A 166 16.30 -3.94 1.00
C MET A 166 14.86 -4.32 1.30
N LEU A 167 14.44 -4.06 2.53
CA LEU A 167 13.05 -4.19 2.97
C LEU A 167 12.40 -2.82 2.85
N LEU A 168 11.57 -2.64 1.83
CA LEU A 168 10.88 -1.38 1.54
C LEU A 168 9.35 -1.50 1.67
N ASP A 169 8.84 -2.73 1.52
CA ASP A 169 7.42 -3.03 1.54
C ASP A 169 7.02 -3.67 2.87
N PHE A 170 5.96 -3.18 3.47
CA PHE A 170 5.52 -3.60 4.80
C PHE A 170 4.03 -3.92 4.83
N VAL A 171 3.67 -4.82 5.73
CA VAL A 171 2.31 -5.04 6.23
C VAL A 171 2.37 -4.89 7.75
N LEU A 172 1.95 -3.72 8.22
CA LEU A 172 1.83 -3.42 9.65
C LEU A 172 0.36 -3.61 10.07
N TYR A 173 0.12 -4.14 11.25
CA TYR A 173 -1.23 -4.50 11.67
C TYR A 173 -1.46 -4.31 13.17
N SER A 174 -2.70 -4.01 13.55
CA SER A 174 -3.15 -3.89 14.93
C SER A 174 -3.09 -5.24 15.67
N PRO A 175 -2.78 -5.27 16.97
CA PRO A 175 -2.63 -6.50 17.75
C PRO A 175 -3.84 -7.43 17.76
N GLU A 176 -5.03 -6.88 17.52
CA GLU A 176 -6.30 -7.61 17.43
C GLU A 176 -6.40 -8.50 16.18
N ILE A 177 -5.63 -8.19 15.18
CA ILE A 177 -5.55 -8.98 13.94
C ILE A 177 -4.54 -10.12 14.17
N LYS A 178 -4.93 -11.33 13.84
CA LYS A 178 -4.04 -12.48 13.86
C LYS A 178 -3.46 -12.71 12.47
N VAL A 179 -2.16 -12.54 12.31
CA VAL A 179 -1.46 -12.94 11.09
C VAL A 179 -1.12 -14.42 11.20
N ASP A 180 -1.67 -15.22 10.29
CA ASP A 180 -1.50 -16.66 10.26
C ASP A 180 -0.25 -17.05 9.44
N ASN A 181 0.05 -16.29 8.38
CA ASN A 181 1.21 -16.55 7.52
C ASN A 181 1.63 -15.30 6.77
N LEU A 182 2.93 -15.15 6.51
CA LEU A 182 3.46 -14.19 5.53
C LEU A 182 4.54 -14.88 4.72
N PHE A 183 4.47 -14.71 3.40
CA PHE A 183 5.53 -15.18 2.51
C PHE A 183 5.74 -14.22 1.33
N ILE A 184 6.92 -14.32 0.73
CA ILE A 184 7.36 -13.46 -0.38
C ILE A 184 7.62 -14.35 -1.60
N PRO A 185 6.68 -14.42 -2.56
CA PRO A 185 6.88 -15.16 -3.80
C PRO A 185 8.05 -14.59 -4.60
N LYS A 186 8.98 -15.45 -5.02
CA LYS A 186 10.13 -15.07 -5.86
C LYS A 186 9.67 -14.93 -7.33
N VAL A 187 9.02 -13.81 -7.63
CA VAL A 187 8.54 -13.46 -8.97
C VAL A 187 9.08 -12.09 -9.38
N THR A 188 9.45 -11.94 -10.63
CA THR A 188 10.10 -10.71 -11.16
C THR A 188 9.18 -9.97 -12.14
N PHE A 189 7.89 -9.87 -11.82
CA PHE A 189 6.92 -9.12 -12.64
C PHE A 189 7.01 -7.60 -12.39
N SER A 190 7.64 -7.21 -11.31
CA SER A 190 7.93 -5.85 -10.89
C SER A 190 9.35 -5.78 -10.36
N ASP A 191 9.88 -4.58 -10.14
CA ASP A 191 11.15 -4.34 -9.44
C ASP A 191 11.06 -4.62 -7.93
N HIS A 192 9.85 -4.74 -7.36
CA HIS A 192 9.61 -5.25 -6.01
C HIS A 192 9.06 -6.68 -6.02
N LEU A 193 9.35 -7.46 -4.98
CA LEU A 193 8.68 -8.72 -4.70
C LEU A 193 7.36 -8.46 -3.97
N PRO A 194 6.29 -9.21 -4.28
CA PRO A 194 5.03 -9.06 -3.57
C PRO A 194 5.09 -9.66 -2.16
N LEU A 195 4.42 -9.03 -1.21
CA LEU A 195 4.11 -9.59 0.10
C LEU A 195 2.74 -10.27 0.04
N VAL A 196 2.67 -11.50 0.52
CA VAL A 196 1.40 -12.24 0.68
C VAL A 196 1.20 -12.52 2.16
N CYS A 197 0.11 -12.04 2.70
CA CYS A 197 -0.21 -12.12 4.12
C CYS A 197 -1.60 -12.75 4.30
N ASP A 198 -1.66 -13.88 5.00
CA ASP A 198 -2.90 -14.51 5.44
C ASP A 198 -3.18 -14.04 6.86
N PHE A 199 -4.38 -13.55 7.11
CA PHE A 199 -4.79 -13.05 8.42
C PHE A 199 -6.25 -13.36 8.75
N SER A 200 -6.57 -13.35 10.03
CA SER A 200 -7.92 -13.47 10.58
C SER A 200 -8.20 -12.40 11.65
N LEU A 201 -9.48 -12.13 11.90
CA LEU A 201 -9.98 -11.12 12.83
C LEU A 201 -10.68 -11.78 14.03
#